data_3eb7218e50a82773b3d5e18501a0dff8
#
_entry.id   3eb7218e50a82773b3d5e18501a0dff8
#
_cell.length_a   1.000
_cell.length_b   1.000
_cell.length_c   1.000
_cell.angle_alpha   90.00
_cell.angle_beta   90.00
_cell.angle_gamma   90.00
#
_symmetry.space_group_name_H-M   'P 1'
#
loop_
_entity.id
_entity.type
_entity.pdbx_description
1 polymer ?
#
loop_
_entity_poly.entity_id
_entity_poly.type
_entity_poly.pdbx_seq_one_letter_code
_entity_poly.pdbx_strand_id
1 'polypeptide(L)'
;MKKAKKIASLVVASALLTSSFAAITSVNAAEIDSAQVASADNTLRDKVGDGVMLHAFNWSYNTIKENLPAIAAAGYTTVQTSPVQQPKDYSTSGDVVGQWWKLYQPISFHIAEKSWLGTKDDLKSLCDEADKYGIKIICDIVSNHVANADDDKPNAVSSQVKQYEPDFYKKRKTLTRYSYKGDASDSSVQAVVQGHVSRCPDLVTNDTVIQNYIINLLKECIDCGVDGFRFDAAKHIETEDDGEYASDYWKNVTTSASSYYTQKTGNDLYIYGEILNNCGAGRSYNSYTKSVSYTHLRAHET
;
A
#
# COMPACT_ATOMS: atom_id res chain seq x y z
N MET A 1 -7.76 -12.57 48.39
CA MET A 1 -8.85 -12.76 47.37
C MET A 1 -8.62 -11.78 46.26
N LYS A 2 -8.02 -12.22 45.14
CA LYS A 2 -7.73 -11.39 43.95
C LYS A 2 -8.90 -11.52 42.95
N LYS A 3 -9.58 -10.43 42.68
CA LYS A 3 -10.65 -10.38 41.66
C LYS A 3 -10.02 -10.34 40.25
N ALA A 4 -10.21 -11.42 39.50
CA ALA A 4 -9.87 -11.46 38.10
C ALA A 4 -10.91 -10.63 37.30
N LYS A 5 -10.45 -9.59 36.58
CA LYS A 5 -11.26 -8.89 35.61
C LYS A 5 -11.24 -9.71 34.31
N LYS A 6 -12.40 -10.19 33.90
CA LYS A 6 -12.61 -10.83 32.60
C LYS A 6 -12.55 -9.75 31.54
N ILE A 7 -11.57 -9.84 30.65
CA ILE A 7 -11.54 -9.10 29.37
C ILE A 7 -12.41 -9.89 28.39
N ALA A 8 -13.49 -9.29 27.96
CA ALA A 8 -14.32 -9.85 26.92
C ALA A 8 -13.64 -9.59 25.56
N SER A 9 -13.02 -10.62 25.00
CA SER A 9 -12.60 -10.62 23.60
C SER A 9 -13.83 -10.67 22.71
N LEU A 10 -14.03 -9.63 21.94
CA LEU A 10 -15.00 -9.61 20.85
C LEU A 10 -14.44 -10.47 19.71
N VAL A 11 -14.87 -11.72 19.67
CA VAL A 11 -14.62 -12.62 18.54
C VAL A 11 -15.59 -12.23 17.43
N VAL A 12 -15.11 -11.55 16.40
CA VAL A 12 -15.86 -11.43 15.15
C VAL A 12 -15.86 -12.82 14.53
N ALA A 13 -17.00 -13.47 14.61
CA ALA A 13 -17.23 -14.76 13.98
C ALA A 13 -17.22 -14.59 12.46
N SER A 14 -16.09 -14.94 11.84
CA SER A 14 -16.06 -15.29 10.42
C SER A 14 -16.90 -16.54 10.26
N ALA A 15 -18.09 -16.39 9.69
CA ALA A 15 -18.92 -17.52 9.30
C ALA A 15 -18.15 -18.30 8.23
N LEU A 16 -17.47 -19.34 8.65
CA LEU A 16 -16.96 -20.41 7.78
C LEU A 16 -18.20 -21.10 7.20
N LEU A 17 -18.55 -20.72 5.99
CA LEU A 17 -19.38 -21.55 5.11
C LEU A 17 -18.55 -22.80 4.75
N THR A 18 -18.60 -23.81 5.62
CA THR A 18 -18.27 -25.18 5.23
C THR A 18 -19.44 -25.72 4.43
N SER A 19 -19.54 -25.34 3.17
CA SER A 19 -20.36 -26.04 2.20
C SER A 19 -19.44 -26.78 1.22
N SER A 20 -19.35 -28.10 1.43
CA SER A 20 -19.12 -29.12 0.40
C SER A 20 -18.11 -28.73 -0.68
N PHE A 21 -16.83 -29.00 -0.42
CA PHE A 21 -15.93 -29.40 -1.49
C PHE A 21 -16.40 -30.74 -2.06
N ALA A 22 -17.46 -30.69 -2.87
CA ALA A 22 -17.69 -31.73 -3.85
C ALA A 22 -16.51 -31.67 -4.79
N ALA A 23 -15.89 -32.83 -4.99
CA ALA A 23 -14.76 -33.06 -5.87
C ALA A 23 -14.83 -32.16 -7.11
N ILE A 24 -14.00 -31.13 -7.16
CA ILE A 24 -13.57 -30.57 -8.42
C ILE A 24 -12.68 -31.67 -9.00
N THR A 25 -13.28 -32.52 -9.82
CA THR A 25 -12.55 -33.34 -10.76
C THR A 25 -11.49 -32.44 -11.36
N SER A 26 -10.24 -32.89 -11.31
CA SER A 26 -9.13 -32.30 -12.02
C SER A 26 -9.61 -31.96 -13.44
N VAL A 27 -9.99 -30.71 -13.66
CA VAL A 27 -9.98 -30.15 -14.98
C VAL A 27 -8.49 -30.19 -15.30
N ASN A 28 -8.08 -31.12 -16.17
CA ASN A 28 -6.81 -31.01 -16.83
C ASN A 28 -6.69 -29.53 -17.21
N ALA A 29 -5.63 -28.90 -16.72
CA ALA A 29 -5.16 -27.66 -17.30
C ALA A 29 -4.76 -28.02 -18.75
N ALA A 30 -5.77 -28.17 -19.61
CA ALA A 30 -5.58 -28.00 -21.01
C ALA A 30 -4.93 -26.64 -21.13
N GLU A 31 -3.74 -26.60 -21.72
CA GLU A 31 -3.06 -25.37 -22.09
C GLU A 31 -4.13 -24.41 -22.59
N ILE A 32 -4.52 -23.46 -21.71
CA ILE A 32 -5.35 -22.35 -22.15
C ILE A 32 -4.37 -21.55 -22.98
N ASP A 33 -4.45 -21.74 -24.29
CA ASP A 33 -3.64 -21.03 -25.25
C ASP A 33 -3.81 -19.54 -24.93
N SER A 34 -2.72 -18.89 -24.54
CA SER A 34 -2.70 -17.46 -24.25
C SER A 34 -3.29 -16.63 -25.42
N ALA A 35 -3.23 -17.16 -26.65
CA ALA A 35 -3.89 -16.61 -27.82
C ALA A 35 -5.42 -16.71 -27.78
N GLN A 36 -6.02 -17.73 -27.12
CA GLN A 36 -7.47 -17.85 -26.96
C GLN A 36 -8.04 -16.94 -25.88
N VAL A 37 -7.26 -16.62 -24.84
CA VAL A 37 -7.67 -15.63 -23.82
C VAL A 37 -7.59 -14.22 -24.42
N ALA A 38 -6.63 -13.97 -25.28
CA ALA A 38 -6.51 -12.69 -26.01
C ALA A 38 -7.54 -12.51 -27.13
N SER A 39 -8.15 -13.58 -27.65
CA SER A 39 -9.14 -13.53 -28.75
C SER A 39 -10.60 -13.56 -28.30
N ALA A 40 -10.91 -13.86 -27.04
CA ALA A 40 -12.19 -13.48 -26.48
C ALA A 40 -12.23 -11.96 -26.49
N ASP A 41 -13.22 -11.35 -27.14
CA ASP A 41 -13.48 -9.91 -27.26
C ASP A 41 -13.50 -9.24 -25.86
N ASN A 42 -12.36 -9.35 -25.21
CA ASN A 42 -12.09 -8.90 -23.87
C ASN A 42 -11.60 -7.47 -23.99
N THR A 43 -12.53 -6.57 -24.23
CA THR A 43 -12.36 -5.15 -23.88
C THR A 43 -12.26 -5.03 -22.36
N LEU A 44 -11.19 -5.64 -21.78
CA LEU A 44 -10.79 -5.28 -20.44
C LEU A 44 -10.63 -3.77 -20.46
N ARG A 45 -11.26 -3.10 -19.51
CA ARG A 45 -11.31 -1.66 -19.48
C ARG A 45 -9.89 -1.12 -19.35
N ASP A 46 -9.47 -0.27 -20.28
CA ASP A 46 -8.11 0.28 -20.31
C ASP A 46 -7.78 1.12 -19.08
N LYS A 47 -8.82 1.68 -18.44
CA LYS A 47 -8.65 2.51 -17.23
C LYS A 47 -8.94 1.69 -15.98
N VAL A 48 -8.02 1.74 -15.02
CA VAL A 48 -8.16 1.09 -13.71
C VAL A 48 -9.50 1.45 -13.05
N GLY A 49 -9.91 2.71 -13.11
CA GLY A 49 -11.14 3.21 -12.47
C GLY A 49 -12.44 2.65 -13.06
N ASP A 50 -12.40 2.08 -14.25
CA ASP A 50 -13.57 1.53 -14.95
C ASP A 50 -13.65 0.00 -14.86
N GLY A 51 -12.63 -0.63 -14.26
CA GLY A 51 -12.48 -2.07 -14.16
C GLY A 51 -12.81 -2.66 -12.80
N VAL A 52 -12.37 -3.90 -12.58
CA VAL A 52 -12.52 -4.64 -11.32
C VAL A 52 -11.13 -4.98 -10.79
N MET A 53 -10.90 -4.62 -9.52
CA MET A 53 -9.60 -4.83 -8.85
C MET A 53 -9.65 -6.04 -7.92
N LEU A 54 -8.65 -6.91 -8.03
CA LEU A 54 -8.35 -7.95 -7.05
C LEU A 54 -7.32 -7.41 -6.06
N HIS A 55 -7.63 -7.40 -4.77
CA HIS A 55 -6.64 -7.16 -3.73
C HIS A 55 -5.94 -8.48 -3.38
N ALA A 56 -4.74 -8.68 -3.92
CA ALA A 56 -3.88 -9.84 -3.66
C ALA A 56 -3.11 -9.67 -2.34
N PHE A 57 -3.87 -9.52 -1.24
CA PHE A 57 -3.34 -9.25 0.09
C PHE A 57 -2.39 -10.36 0.55
N ASN A 58 -1.15 -9.99 0.84
CA ASN A 58 -0.09 -10.88 1.30
C ASN A 58 0.31 -11.99 0.30
N TRP A 59 -0.04 -11.86 -0.99
CA TRP A 59 0.44 -12.75 -2.03
C TRP A 59 1.82 -12.33 -2.51
N SER A 60 2.69 -13.32 -2.80
CA SER A 60 3.96 -13.04 -3.47
C SER A 60 3.74 -12.64 -4.93
N TYR A 61 4.68 -11.87 -5.51
CA TYR A 61 4.65 -11.50 -6.92
C TYR A 61 4.61 -12.72 -7.83
N ASN A 62 5.34 -13.79 -7.48
CA ASN A 62 5.31 -15.04 -8.23
C ASN A 62 3.95 -15.74 -8.12
N THR A 63 3.32 -15.76 -6.94
CA THR A 63 1.96 -16.30 -6.79
C THR A 63 0.96 -15.53 -7.64
N ILE A 64 1.03 -14.19 -7.64
CA ILE A 64 0.15 -13.37 -8.50
C ILE A 64 0.40 -13.71 -9.96
N LYS A 65 1.67 -13.73 -10.39
CA LYS A 65 2.07 -14.01 -11.78
C LYS A 65 1.56 -15.37 -12.27
N GLU A 66 1.70 -16.42 -11.47
CA GLU A 66 1.21 -17.77 -11.78
C GLU A 66 -0.32 -17.83 -11.94
N ASN A 67 -1.05 -16.92 -11.27
CA ASN A 67 -2.51 -16.88 -11.30
C ASN A 67 -3.09 -15.85 -12.29
N LEU A 68 -2.27 -15.08 -13.01
CA LEU A 68 -2.75 -14.07 -13.96
C LEU A 68 -3.75 -14.62 -15.00
N PRO A 69 -3.55 -15.83 -15.59
CA PRO A 69 -4.54 -16.38 -16.52
C PRO A 69 -5.93 -16.57 -15.88
N ALA A 70 -5.97 -17.06 -14.64
CA ALA A 70 -7.23 -17.27 -13.92
C ALA A 70 -7.85 -15.94 -13.49
N ILE A 71 -7.05 -14.98 -13.07
CA ILE A 71 -7.46 -13.63 -12.69
C ILE A 71 -8.10 -12.91 -13.90
N ALA A 72 -7.47 -12.98 -15.07
CA ALA A 72 -8.00 -12.43 -16.31
C ALA A 72 -9.31 -13.12 -16.73
N ALA A 73 -9.33 -14.46 -16.71
CA ALA A 73 -10.52 -15.24 -17.03
C ALA A 73 -11.71 -14.96 -16.09
N ALA A 74 -11.44 -14.60 -14.85
CA ALA A 74 -12.46 -14.16 -13.89
C ALA A 74 -12.94 -12.72 -14.12
N GLY A 75 -12.37 -11.98 -15.08
CA GLY A 75 -12.77 -10.62 -15.44
C GLY A 75 -12.14 -9.52 -14.59
N TYR A 76 -11.13 -9.82 -13.79
CA TYR A 76 -10.35 -8.78 -13.11
C TYR A 76 -9.45 -8.06 -14.11
N THR A 77 -9.43 -6.74 -13.99
CA THR A 77 -8.63 -5.86 -14.86
C THR A 77 -7.42 -5.29 -14.14
N THR A 78 -7.38 -5.44 -12.84
CA THR A 78 -6.36 -4.83 -11.99
C THR A 78 -6.06 -5.74 -10.80
N VAL A 79 -4.79 -5.79 -10.41
CA VAL A 79 -4.35 -6.45 -9.18
C VAL A 79 -3.63 -5.43 -8.30
N GLN A 80 -4.08 -5.30 -7.05
CA GLN A 80 -3.38 -4.55 -6.01
C GLN A 80 -2.49 -5.49 -5.21
N THR A 81 -1.20 -5.16 -5.07
CA THR A 81 -0.25 -5.87 -4.20
C THR A 81 -0.32 -5.36 -2.77
N SER A 82 0.30 -6.07 -1.82
CA SER A 82 0.67 -5.53 -0.52
C SER A 82 1.87 -4.58 -0.64
N PRO A 83 2.27 -3.85 0.46
CA PRO A 83 3.33 -2.85 0.41
C PRO A 83 4.64 -3.36 -0.17
N VAL A 84 5.22 -2.57 -1.09
CA VAL A 84 6.41 -2.97 -1.86
C VAL A 84 7.73 -2.69 -1.15
N GLN A 85 7.71 -1.87 -0.10
CA GLN A 85 8.91 -1.43 0.60
C GLN A 85 9.56 -2.56 1.42
N GLN A 86 10.85 -2.42 1.72
CA GLN A 86 11.55 -3.36 2.59
C GLN A 86 10.88 -3.41 3.96
N PRO A 87 10.27 -4.55 4.37
CA PRO A 87 9.57 -4.64 5.64
C PRO A 87 10.51 -4.91 6.81
N LYS A 88 10.07 -4.52 8.01
CA LYS A 88 10.73 -4.87 9.28
C LYS A 88 10.74 -6.39 9.47
N ASP A 89 11.85 -6.91 10.02
CA ASP A 89 12.01 -8.34 10.34
C ASP A 89 11.62 -9.25 9.18
N TYR A 90 12.02 -8.87 7.96
CA TYR A 90 11.72 -9.64 6.78
C TYR A 90 12.17 -11.10 6.93
N SER A 91 11.32 -12.01 6.50
CA SER A 91 11.65 -13.41 6.37
C SER A 91 11.22 -13.90 4.99
N THR A 92 12.01 -14.76 4.40
CA THR A 92 11.64 -15.46 3.16
C THR A 92 11.00 -16.82 3.45
N SER A 93 10.91 -17.23 4.73
CA SER A 93 10.30 -18.49 5.14
C SER A 93 8.79 -18.34 5.35
N GLY A 94 8.05 -19.42 5.10
CA GLY A 94 6.58 -19.46 5.14
C GLY A 94 5.91 -19.12 6.48
N ASP A 95 6.68 -18.91 7.54
CA ASP A 95 6.16 -18.51 8.86
C ASP A 95 5.59 -17.08 8.90
N VAL A 96 5.72 -16.34 7.81
CA VAL A 96 5.35 -14.92 7.73
C VAL A 96 3.87 -14.70 7.39
N VAL A 97 3.18 -15.71 6.90
CA VAL A 97 1.76 -15.60 6.48
C VAL A 97 0.87 -15.03 7.60
N GLY A 98 1.20 -15.26 8.86
CA GLY A 98 0.50 -14.69 10.01
C GLY A 98 0.99 -13.30 10.44
N GLN A 99 2.02 -12.74 9.83
CA GLN A 99 2.68 -11.50 10.26
C GLN A 99 2.59 -10.39 9.20
N TRP A 100 1.49 -10.33 8.47
CA TRP A 100 1.23 -9.37 7.39
C TRP A 100 1.47 -7.90 7.80
N TRP A 101 1.25 -7.56 9.09
CA TRP A 101 1.47 -6.19 9.62
C TRP A 101 2.92 -5.72 9.51
N LYS A 102 3.90 -6.61 9.33
CA LYS A 102 5.29 -6.24 9.11
C LYS A 102 5.50 -5.58 7.75
N LEU A 103 4.70 -5.92 6.74
CA LEU A 103 4.71 -5.24 5.44
C LEU A 103 4.35 -3.76 5.59
N TYR A 104 3.52 -3.42 6.56
CA TYR A 104 3.12 -2.06 6.88
C TYR A 104 4.07 -1.36 7.88
N GLN A 105 5.25 -1.95 8.12
CA GLN A 105 6.33 -1.36 8.90
C GLN A 105 7.60 -1.26 8.06
N PRO A 106 7.67 -0.29 7.12
CA PRO A 106 8.81 -0.18 6.21
C PRO A 106 10.07 0.27 6.93
N ILE A 107 11.20 -0.31 6.53
CA ILE A 107 12.55 0.09 6.97
C ILE A 107 13.37 0.72 5.86
N SER A 108 12.76 0.92 4.67
CA SER A 108 13.35 1.56 3.51
C SER A 108 12.31 2.36 2.73
N PHE A 109 12.76 3.35 1.97
CA PHE A 109 12.01 4.10 0.97
C PHE A 109 12.27 3.57 -0.46
N HIS A 110 12.66 2.31 -0.59
CA HIS A 110 12.91 1.61 -1.84
C HIS A 110 12.09 0.32 -1.90
N ILE A 111 11.91 -0.21 -3.11
CA ILE A 111 11.36 -1.56 -3.30
C ILE A 111 12.24 -2.56 -2.56
N ALA A 112 11.63 -3.55 -1.93
CA ALA A 112 12.31 -4.52 -1.10
C ALA A 112 13.40 -5.28 -1.86
N GLU A 113 14.59 -5.36 -1.25
CA GLU A 113 15.64 -6.28 -1.68
C GLU A 113 15.34 -7.71 -1.21
N LYS A 114 14.65 -7.81 -0.05
CA LYS A 114 14.29 -9.08 0.59
C LYS A 114 12.91 -8.96 1.21
N SER A 115 11.96 -9.66 0.64
CA SER A 115 10.59 -9.76 1.15
C SER A 115 10.02 -11.10 0.72
N TRP A 116 9.05 -11.61 1.47
CA TRP A 116 8.31 -12.80 1.00
C TRP A 116 7.35 -12.48 -0.15
N LEU A 117 7.09 -11.21 -0.42
CA LEU A 117 6.38 -10.83 -1.64
C LEU A 117 7.25 -11.05 -2.87
N GLY A 118 8.55 -10.92 -2.72
CA GLY A 118 9.54 -10.97 -3.79
C GLY A 118 10.46 -9.74 -3.77
N THR A 119 11.31 -9.67 -4.77
CA THR A 119 12.28 -8.59 -5.00
C THR A 119 11.76 -7.60 -6.04
N LYS A 120 12.54 -6.55 -6.32
CA LYS A 120 12.30 -5.61 -7.42
C LYS A 120 12.21 -6.32 -8.78
N ASP A 121 13.07 -7.31 -9.03
CA ASP A 121 13.07 -8.06 -10.28
C ASP A 121 11.82 -8.94 -10.39
N ASP A 122 11.33 -9.51 -9.28
CA ASP A 122 10.09 -10.27 -9.25
C ASP A 122 8.87 -9.36 -9.53
N LEU A 123 8.85 -8.13 -8.97
CA LEU A 123 7.80 -7.14 -9.26
C LEU A 123 7.82 -6.75 -10.75
N LYS A 124 9.00 -6.47 -11.30
CA LYS A 124 9.13 -6.17 -12.73
C LYS A 124 8.63 -7.34 -13.59
N SER A 125 9.03 -8.55 -13.25
CA SER A 125 8.58 -9.76 -13.96
C SER A 125 7.07 -9.96 -13.87
N LEU A 126 6.45 -9.61 -12.74
CA LEU A 126 4.99 -9.61 -12.58
C LEU A 126 4.34 -8.59 -13.52
N CYS A 127 4.83 -7.34 -13.56
CA CYS A 127 4.29 -6.30 -14.43
C CYS A 127 4.41 -6.69 -15.91
N ASP A 128 5.60 -7.15 -16.34
CA ASP A 128 5.85 -7.60 -17.71
C ASP A 128 4.92 -8.76 -18.12
N GLU A 129 4.54 -9.63 -17.18
CA GLU A 129 3.60 -10.72 -17.45
C GLU A 129 2.15 -10.24 -17.46
N ALA A 130 1.78 -9.36 -16.51
CA ALA A 130 0.43 -8.82 -16.38
C ALA A 130 -0.01 -8.04 -17.64
N ASP A 131 0.92 -7.33 -18.26
CA ASP A 131 0.69 -6.61 -19.52
C ASP A 131 0.18 -7.52 -20.65
N LYS A 132 0.63 -8.79 -20.71
CA LYS A 132 0.18 -9.76 -21.71
C LYS A 132 -1.30 -10.12 -21.57
N TYR A 133 -1.85 -9.97 -20.37
CA TYR A 133 -3.25 -10.23 -20.05
C TYR A 133 -4.08 -8.93 -19.99
N GLY A 134 -3.48 -7.76 -20.22
CA GLY A 134 -4.15 -6.46 -20.06
C GLY A 134 -4.48 -6.14 -18.60
N ILE A 135 -3.83 -6.81 -17.62
CA ILE A 135 -4.03 -6.58 -16.19
C ILE A 135 -3.09 -5.47 -15.72
N LYS A 136 -3.64 -4.49 -15.00
CA LYS A 136 -2.91 -3.40 -14.39
C LYS A 136 -2.42 -3.77 -12.99
N ILE A 137 -1.20 -3.34 -12.63
CA ILE A 137 -0.62 -3.58 -11.32
C ILE A 137 -0.62 -2.30 -10.49
N ILE A 138 -1.26 -2.36 -9.33
CA ILE A 138 -1.30 -1.28 -8.33
C ILE A 138 -0.46 -1.69 -7.13
N CYS A 139 0.49 -0.86 -6.74
CA CYS A 139 1.30 -1.11 -5.55
C CYS A 139 0.76 -0.35 -4.33
N ASP A 140 0.73 -1.03 -3.19
CA ASP A 140 0.48 -0.40 -1.89
C ASP A 140 1.75 0.33 -1.42
N ILE A 141 1.61 1.56 -0.90
CA ILE A 141 2.70 2.44 -0.49
C ILE A 141 2.46 2.92 0.94
N VAL A 142 3.38 2.62 1.83
CA VAL A 142 3.39 3.14 3.20
C VAL A 142 4.24 4.41 3.23
N SER A 143 3.58 5.57 3.29
CA SER A 143 4.26 6.87 3.22
C SER A 143 3.99 7.79 4.42
N ASN A 144 3.09 7.35 5.33
CA ASN A 144 2.79 8.09 6.55
C ASN A 144 3.83 7.87 7.65
N HIS A 145 4.39 6.67 7.76
CA HIS A 145 5.22 6.25 8.89
C HIS A 145 6.32 5.29 8.47
N VAL A 146 7.22 4.99 9.40
CA VAL A 146 8.26 3.95 9.28
C VAL A 146 8.16 2.96 10.44
N ALA A 147 8.87 1.84 10.33
CA ALA A 147 8.90 0.80 11.35
C ALA A 147 9.32 1.33 12.72
N ASN A 148 8.60 0.92 13.77
CA ASN A 148 8.97 1.18 15.16
C ASN A 148 10.11 0.26 15.61
N ALA A 149 10.80 0.66 16.69
CA ALA A 149 11.88 -0.13 17.29
C ALA A 149 11.34 -1.40 17.94
N ASP A 150 10.37 -1.24 18.84
CA ASP A 150 9.71 -2.30 19.62
C ASP A 150 8.30 -1.80 19.96
N ASP A 151 7.39 -2.71 20.27
CA ASP A 151 6.00 -2.37 20.60
C ASP A 151 5.84 -1.54 21.86
N ASP A 152 6.79 -1.64 22.80
CA ASP A 152 6.86 -0.87 24.04
C ASP A 152 7.62 0.46 23.91
N LYS A 153 8.20 0.75 22.74
CA LYS A 153 8.90 2.01 22.43
C LYS A 153 8.23 2.75 21.28
N PRO A 154 6.99 3.22 21.47
CA PRO A 154 6.33 4.04 20.47
C PRO A 154 7.21 5.25 20.15
N ASN A 155 7.19 5.71 18.91
CA ASN A 155 7.97 6.85 18.39
C ASN A 155 9.48 6.60 18.21
N ALA A 156 9.99 5.43 18.54
CA ALA A 156 11.38 5.11 18.28
C ALA A 156 11.47 4.41 16.92
N VAL A 157 12.21 5.01 15.98
CA VAL A 157 12.49 4.41 14.68
C VAL A 157 13.32 3.12 14.86
N SER A 158 12.91 2.04 14.20
CA SER A 158 13.65 0.78 14.22
C SER A 158 15.12 0.97 13.80
N SER A 159 16.02 0.32 14.52
CA SER A 159 17.46 0.33 14.17
C SER A 159 17.73 -0.34 12.81
N GLN A 160 16.83 -1.19 12.32
CA GLN A 160 16.92 -1.81 11.00
C GLN A 160 16.88 -0.79 9.87
N VAL A 161 16.18 0.34 10.06
CA VAL A 161 16.17 1.47 9.10
C VAL A 161 17.59 1.99 8.82
N LYS A 162 18.50 1.91 9.78
CA LYS A 162 19.89 2.36 9.60
C LYS A 162 20.63 1.59 8.50
N GLN A 163 20.28 0.34 8.28
CA GLN A 163 20.92 -0.51 7.27
C GLN A 163 20.58 -0.04 5.85
N TYR A 164 19.33 0.34 5.63
CA TYR A 164 18.82 0.69 4.29
C TYR A 164 18.83 2.21 4.06
N GLU A 165 18.54 2.99 5.11
CA GLU A 165 18.40 4.44 5.05
C GLU A 165 19.29 5.16 6.08
N PRO A 166 20.63 5.06 5.99
CA PRO A 166 21.55 5.58 7.01
C PRO A 166 21.45 7.08 7.20
N ASP A 167 21.17 7.85 6.15
CA ASP A 167 21.08 9.31 6.22
C ASP A 167 19.74 9.76 6.81
N PHE A 168 18.64 9.11 6.47
CA PHE A 168 17.37 9.30 7.16
C PHE A 168 17.52 8.95 8.65
N TYR A 169 18.12 7.81 8.97
CA TYR A 169 18.27 7.36 10.35
C TYR A 169 19.09 8.34 11.22
N LYS A 170 20.12 8.97 10.65
CA LYS A 170 20.89 10.03 11.35
C LYS A 170 19.99 11.21 11.69
N LYS A 171 19.07 11.58 10.80
CA LYS A 171 18.15 12.72 10.93
C LYS A 171 16.75 12.32 11.45
N ARG A 172 16.54 11.08 11.88
CA ARG A 172 15.21 10.54 12.22
C ARG A 172 14.42 11.38 13.21
N LYS A 173 15.08 12.05 14.16
CA LYS A 173 14.39 12.90 15.14
C LYS A 173 13.80 14.18 14.55
N THR A 174 14.30 14.63 13.41
CA THR A 174 13.79 15.81 12.68
C THR A 174 12.90 15.42 11.52
N LEU A 175 13.06 14.22 10.98
CA LEU A 175 12.30 13.71 9.84
C LEU A 175 11.11 12.82 10.27
N THR A 176 10.92 12.62 11.59
CA THR A 176 9.69 12.05 12.16
C THR A 176 9.09 13.01 13.18
N ARG A 177 7.81 12.86 13.50
CA ARG A 177 7.11 13.63 14.55
C ARG A 177 7.57 13.16 15.94
N TYR A 178 8.89 13.08 16.16
CA TYR A 178 9.54 12.53 17.35
C TYR A 178 9.10 13.19 18.66
N SER A 179 8.75 14.45 18.64
CA SER A 179 8.28 15.21 19.83
C SER A 179 6.81 14.94 20.15
N TYR A 180 6.00 14.55 19.18
CA TYR A 180 4.61 14.15 19.41
C TYR A 180 4.59 12.77 20.07
N LYS A 181 3.80 12.60 21.14
CA LYS A 181 3.81 11.36 21.94
C LYS A 181 2.49 10.61 21.93
N GLY A 182 1.51 11.10 21.17
CA GLY A 182 0.19 10.49 21.11
C GLY A 182 0.05 9.50 19.96
N ASP A 183 -0.82 8.50 20.14
CA ASP A 183 -1.29 7.69 19.02
C ASP A 183 -2.27 8.49 18.15
N ALA A 184 -2.40 8.09 16.89
CA ALA A 184 -3.35 8.68 15.97
C ALA A 184 -4.79 8.52 16.48
N SER A 185 -5.56 9.60 16.45
CA SER A 185 -6.95 9.62 16.88
C SER A 185 -7.75 10.71 16.19
N ASP A 186 -9.07 10.61 16.20
CA ASP A 186 -9.97 11.59 15.58
C ASP A 186 -10.27 12.82 16.48
N SER A 187 -9.54 13.00 17.58
CA SER A 187 -9.79 14.03 18.60
C SER A 187 -9.43 15.44 18.16
N SER A 188 -8.46 15.61 17.28
CA SER A 188 -8.02 16.90 16.71
C SER A 188 -7.31 16.66 15.39
N VAL A 189 -7.20 17.72 14.55
CA VAL A 189 -6.43 17.64 13.30
C VAL A 189 -5.00 17.19 13.58
N GLN A 190 -4.35 17.77 14.60
CA GLN A 190 -3.00 17.35 15.00
C GLN A 190 -2.92 15.86 15.34
N ALA A 191 -3.87 15.33 16.10
CA ALA A 191 -3.87 13.92 16.49
C ALA A 191 -4.12 13.00 15.28
N VAL A 192 -4.86 13.45 14.27
CA VAL A 192 -5.04 12.70 13.03
C VAL A 192 -3.74 12.67 12.23
N VAL A 193 -3.08 13.83 12.02
CA VAL A 193 -1.99 13.97 11.03
C VAL A 193 -0.58 13.95 11.61
N GLN A 194 -0.43 13.87 12.93
CA GLN A 194 0.88 13.75 13.60
C GLN A 194 0.92 12.61 14.62
N GLY A 195 -0.21 11.93 14.82
CA GLY A 195 -0.32 10.81 15.73
C GLY A 195 0.29 9.53 15.15
N HIS A 196 0.81 8.69 16.02
CA HIS A 196 1.48 7.45 15.61
C HIS A 196 0.45 6.37 15.26
N VAL A 197 0.41 5.99 13.98
CA VAL A 197 -0.43 4.89 13.51
C VAL A 197 0.20 3.57 13.96
N SER A 198 -0.54 2.78 14.74
CA SER A 198 -0.07 1.50 15.27
C SER A 198 1.31 1.59 15.95
N ARG A 199 1.57 2.71 16.66
CA ARG A 199 2.85 3.02 17.32
C ARG A 199 4.05 3.17 16.38
N CYS A 200 3.83 3.26 15.08
CA CYS A 200 4.88 3.52 14.12
C CYS A 200 5.23 5.02 14.09
N PRO A 201 6.53 5.38 14.08
CA PRO A 201 6.95 6.78 14.03
C PRO A 201 6.40 7.48 12.78
N ASP A 202 5.60 8.50 13.02
CA ASP A 202 5.00 9.32 11.98
C ASP A 202 6.06 10.18 11.28
N LEU A 203 6.02 10.25 9.95
CA LEU A 203 6.96 11.02 9.14
C LEU A 203 6.57 12.50 9.10
N VAL A 204 7.55 13.38 8.96
CA VAL A 204 7.32 14.80 8.70
C VAL A 204 7.01 14.98 7.22
N THR A 205 5.80 14.58 6.80
CA THR A 205 5.37 14.50 5.40
C THR A 205 5.32 15.86 4.70
N ASN A 206 5.22 16.96 5.44
CA ASN A 206 5.39 18.30 4.89
C ASN A 206 6.85 18.70 4.62
N ASP A 207 7.86 17.88 5.01
CA ASP A 207 9.26 18.11 4.67
C ASP A 207 9.58 17.60 3.26
N THR A 208 10.20 18.43 2.44
CA THR A 208 10.57 18.08 1.06
C THR A 208 11.53 16.90 0.95
N VAL A 209 12.33 16.65 2.00
CA VAL A 209 13.21 15.46 2.05
C VAL A 209 12.37 14.18 2.08
N ILE A 210 11.31 14.13 2.91
CA ILE A 210 10.39 13.00 2.97
C ILE A 210 9.64 12.86 1.64
N GLN A 211 9.11 13.96 1.10
CA GLN A 211 8.43 13.94 -0.20
C GLN A 211 9.32 13.37 -1.31
N ASN A 212 10.59 13.76 -1.33
CA ASN A 212 11.55 13.25 -2.32
C ASN A 212 11.84 11.76 -2.16
N TYR A 213 11.93 11.23 -0.93
CA TYR A 213 12.05 9.79 -0.72
C TYR A 213 10.85 9.04 -1.33
N ILE A 214 9.65 9.53 -1.06
CA ILE A 214 8.42 8.89 -1.60
C ILE A 214 8.35 9.04 -3.12
N ILE A 215 8.60 10.22 -3.68
CA ILE A 215 8.62 10.44 -5.14
C ILE A 215 9.60 9.47 -5.83
N ASN A 216 10.78 9.25 -5.25
CA ASN A 216 11.78 8.34 -5.82
C ASN A 216 11.28 6.89 -5.76
N LEU A 217 10.66 6.45 -4.67
CA LEU A 217 10.05 5.13 -4.56
C LEU A 217 8.97 4.93 -5.64
N LEU A 218 8.07 5.92 -5.83
CA LEU A 218 7.03 5.82 -6.85
C LEU A 218 7.62 5.71 -8.25
N LYS A 219 8.66 6.51 -8.56
CA LYS A 219 9.37 6.41 -9.85
C LYS A 219 10.03 5.04 -10.02
N GLU A 220 10.63 4.50 -8.97
CA GLU A 220 11.22 3.17 -8.98
C GLU A 220 10.17 2.08 -9.31
N CYS A 221 8.97 2.18 -8.73
CA CYS A 221 7.85 1.29 -9.06
C CYS A 221 7.38 1.46 -10.51
N ILE A 222 7.25 2.71 -10.99
CA ILE A 222 6.89 3.00 -12.39
C ILE A 222 7.93 2.41 -13.34
N ASP A 223 9.20 2.43 -12.99
CA ASP A 223 10.27 1.82 -13.78
C ASP A 223 10.16 0.29 -13.86
N CYS A 224 9.49 -0.33 -12.91
CA CYS A 224 9.14 -1.76 -12.95
C CYS A 224 7.88 -2.07 -13.77
N GLY A 225 7.13 -1.07 -14.24
CA GLY A 225 5.88 -1.25 -14.98
C GLY A 225 4.61 -1.15 -14.14
N VAL A 226 4.68 -0.60 -12.92
CA VAL A 226 3.50 -0.38 -12.05
C VAL A 226 2.61 0.71 -12.63
N ASP A 227 1.28 0.47 -12.67
CA ASP A 227 0.26 1.33 -13.29
C ASP A 227 -0.42 2.29 -12.32
N GLY A 228 -0.16 2.14 -11.03
CA GLY A 228 -0.77 3.02 -10.04
C GLY A 228 -0.42 2.68 -8.60
N PHE A 229 -0.99 3.46 -7.68
CA PHE A 229 -0.65 3.37 -6.26
C PHE A 229 -1.87 3.44 -5.37
N ARG A 230 -1.87 2.64 -4.31
CA ARG A 230 -2.70 2.81 -3.13
C ARG A 230 -1.84 3.34 -2.00
N PHE A 231 -2.21 4.47 -1.41
CA PHE A 231 -1.52 5.00 -0.24
C PHE A 231 -2.15 4.48 1.04
N ASP A 232 -1.36 3.73 1.81
CA ASP A 232 -1.70 3.29 3.14
C ASP A 232 -1.84 4.47 4.10
N ALA A 233 -2.79 4.39 5.03
CA ALA A 233 -2.99 5.39 6.07
C ALA A 233 -3.09 6.85 5.54
N ALA A 234 -3.60 7.06 4.33
CA ALA A 234 -3.69 8.38 3.68
C ALA A 234 -4.44 9.40 4.54
N LYS A 235 -5.41 8.96 5.35
CA LYS A 235 -6.11 9.77 6.36
C LYS A 235 -5.14 10.54 7.26
N HIS A 236 -3.99 9.95 7.57
CA HIS A 236 -3.03 10.45 8.55
C HIS A 236 -1.96 11.36 7.95
N ILE A 237 -2.04 11.65 6.65
CA ILE A 237 -1.17 12.62 5.97
C ILE A 237 -1.92 13.94 5.82
N GLU A 238 -1.21 15.04 6.04
CA GLU A 238 -1.77 16.39 5.96
C GLU A 238 -2.23 16.74 4.54
N THR A 239 -3.30 17.52 4.46
CA THR A 239 -3.82 18.13 3.23
C THR A 239 -3.59 19.65 3.23
N GLU A 240 -3.84 20.31 2.11
CA GLU A 240 -3.77 21.77 1.99
C GLU A 240 -4.81 22.51 2.86
N ASP A 241 -5.88 21.82 3.27
CA ASP A 241 -7.00 22.40 4.04
C ASP A 241 -6.84 22.21 5.57
N ASP A 242 -5.73 21.65 6.07
CA ASP A 242 -5.52 21.32 7.49
C ASP A 242 -5.04 22.50 8.36
N GLY A 243 -5.25 23.73 7.90
CA GLY A 243 -4.96 24.95 8.68
C GLY A 243 -3.48 25.09 9.00
N GLU A 244 -3.13 25.16 10.29
CA GLU A 244 -1.74 25.28 10.74
C GLU A 244 -0.88 24.04 10.43
N TYR A 245 -1.50 22.90 10.14
CA TYR A 245 -0.84 21.65 9.76
C TYR A 245 -0.82 21.45 8.24
N ALA A 246 -1.35 22.37 7.45
CA ALA A 246 -1.47 22.25 6.00
C ALA A 246 -0.15 21.90 5.31
N SER A 247 -0.24 21.06 4.28
CA SER A 247 0.91 20.56 3.54
C SER A 247 0.60 20.41 2.05
N ASP A 248 1.59 20.68 1.22
CA ASP A 248 1.56 20.41 -0.23
C ASP A 248 1.97 18.97 -0.57
N TYR A 249 2.04 18.06 0.42
CA TYR A 249 2.50 16.67 0.22
C TYR A 249 1.79 15.99 -0.95
N TRP A 250 0.46 15.95 -0.90
CA TRP A 250 -0.32 15.26 -1.93
C TRP A 250 -0.08 15.84 -3.30
N LYS A 251 -0.16 17.15 -3.44
CA LYS A 251 0.10 17.86 -4.70
C LYS A 251 1.49 17.54 -5.25
N ASN A 252 2.53 17.68 -4.44
CA ASN A 252 3.91 17.49 -4.88
C ASN A 252 4.19 16.03 -5.27
N VAL A 253 3.78 15.08 -4.42
CA VAL A 253 4.05 13.65 -4.61
C VAL A 253 3.27 13.12 -5.82
N THR A 254 1.97 13.39 -5.87
CA THR A 254 1.12 12.84 -6.93
C THR A 254 1.40 13.47 -8.29
N THR A 255 1.61 14.80 -8.35
CA THR A 255 1.96 15.47 -9.61
C THR A 255 3.30 14.98 -10.16
N SER A 256 4.30 14.81 -9.29
CA SER A 256 5.62 14.31 -9.71
C SER A 256 5.55 12.89 -10.26
N ALA A 257 4.82 11.99 -9.58
CA ALA A 257 4.64 10.61 -10.03
C ALA A 257 3.82 10.55 -11.34
N SER A 258 2.69 11.28 -11.41
CA SER A 258 1.83 11.30 -12.60
C SER A 258 2.56 11.85 -13.82
N SER A 259 3.31 12.96 -13.67
CA SER A 259 4.10 13.52 -14.77
C SER A 259 5.15 12.52 -15.26
N TYR A 260 5.82 11.81 -14.35
CA TYR A 260 6.82 10.81 -14.71
C TYR A 260 6.18 9.61 -15.43
N TYR A 261 5.03 9.13 -14.95
CA TYR A 261 4.29 8.02 -15.57
C TYR A 261 3.79 8.39 -16.97
N THR A 262 3.14 9.56 -17.12
CA THR A 262 2.64 10.05 -18.40
C THR A 262 3.78 10.23 -19.42
N GLN A 263 4.93 10.75 -18.97
CA GLN A 263 6.10 10.87 -19.85
C GLN A 263 6.59 9.51 -20.38
N LYS A 264 6.52 8.47 -19.57
CA LYS A 264 6.97 7.11 -19.94
C LYS A 264 5.96 6.34 -20.78
N THR A 265 4.68 6.46 -20.47
CA THR A 265 3.63 5.56 -20.98
C THR A 265 2.63 6.26 -21.90
N GLY A 266 2.51 7.57 -21.82
CA GLY A 266 1.45 8.34 -22.48
C GLY A 266 0.09 8.26 -21.77
N ASN A 267 -0.02 7.51 -20.67
CA ASN A 267 -1.26 7.25 -19.94
C ASN A 267 -1.34 8.04 -18.63
N ASP A 268 -2.52 8.06 -18.04
CA ASP A 268 -2.76 8.63 -16.71
C ASP A 268 -2.43 7.61 -15.61
N LEU A 269 -1.69 8.05 -14.59
CA LEU A 269 -1.38 7.24 -13.41
C LEU A 269 -2.61 7.15 -12.50
N TYR A 270 -2.97 5.94 -12.06
CA TYR A 270 -4.06 5.74 -11.11
C TYR A 270 -3.56 5.82 -9.66
N ILE A 271 -4.16 6.71 -8.85
CA ILE A 271 -3.80 6.88 -7.44
C ILE A 271 -5.05 6.93 -6.57
N TYR A 272 -5.04 6.22 -5.44
CA TYR A 272 -6.05 6.34 -4.40
C TYR A 272 -5.45 6.13 -3.01
N GLY A 273 -6.17 6.53 -1.97
CA GLY A 273 -5.71 6.45 -0.59
C GLY A 273 -6.69 5.74 0.33
N GLU A 274 -6.17 5.15 1.40
CA GLU A 274 -6.98 4.56 2.45
C GLU A 274 -7.43 5.63 3.44
N ILE A 275 -8.75 5.78 3.57
CA ILE A 275 -9.38 6.60 4.62
C ILE A 275 -10.41 5.72 5.33
N LEU A 276 -10.03 5.21 6.52
CA LEU A 276 -10.92 4.37 7.32
C LEU A 276 -11.95 5.21 8.08
N ASN A 277 -13.20 4.79 8.02
CA ASN A 277 -14.38 5.37 8.69
C ASN A 277 -14.71 6.79 8.21
N ASN A 278 -13.86 7.76 8.52
CA ASN A 278 -14.00 9.16 8.13
C ASN A 278 -12.64 9.87 8.17
N CYS A 279 -12.59 11.14 7.73
CA CYS A 279 -11.34 11.89 7.71
C CYS A 279 -10.83 12.34 9.09
N GLY A 280 -11.63 12.17 10.16
CA GLY A 280 -11.32 12.58 11.52
C GLY A 280 -11.38 14.11 11.74
N ALA A 281 -11.66 14.53 12.95
CA ALA A 281 -11.59 15.95 13.41
C ALA A 281 -12.30 16.97 12.49
N GLY A 282 -13.40 16.56 11.84
CA GLY A 282 -14.14 17.44 10.93
C GLY A 282 -13.50 17.70 9.57
N ARG A 283 -12.42 17.01 9.23
CA ARG A 283 -11.75 17.07 7.91
C ARG A 283 -12.65 16.54 6.81
N SER A 284 -12.43 17.00 5.59
CA SER A 284 -13.25 16.65 4.43
C SER A 284 -12.55 15.69 3.49
N TYR A 285 -13.31 14.72 2.93
CA TYR A 285 -12.84 13.90 1.80
C TYR A 285 -12.45 14.77 0.58
N ASN A 286 -13.14 15.90 0.39
CA ASN A 286 -12.84 16.80 -0.73
C ASN A 286 -11.41 17.37 -0.68
N SER A 287 -10.81 17.50 0.52
CA SER A 287 -9.44 17.98 0.67
C SER A 287 -8.44 17.00 0.03
N TYR A 288 -8.70 15.70 0.14
CA TYR A 288 -7.88 14.69 -0.50
C TYR A 288 -8.07 14.64 -2.02
N THR A 289 -9.30 14.85 -2.49
CA THR A 289 -9.60 14.78 -3.93
C THR A 289 -9.17 16.01 -4.72
N LYS A 290 -9.01 17.17 -4.08
CA LYS A 290 -8.48 18.39 -4.70
C LYS A 290 -7.02 18.25 -5.11
N SER A 291 -6.23 17.61 -4.27
CA SER A 291 -4.77 17.47 -4.44
C SER A 291 -4.37 16.42 -5.47
N VAL A 292 -5.32 15.65 -5.96
CA VAL A 292 -5.13 14.60 -6.95
C VAL A 292 -5.91 15.00 -8.19
N SER A 293 -5.27 15.75 -9.10
CA SER A 293 -5.92 16.13 -10.36
C SER A 293 -6.24 14.87 -11.17
N TYR A 294 -7.54 14.55 -11.26
CA TYR A 294 -8.13 13.50 -12.10
C TYR A 294 -7.90 12.04 -11.73
N THR A 295 -7.16 11.71 -10.69
CA THR A 295 -7.07 10.33 -10.20
C THR A 295 -7.75 10.25 -8.84
N HIS A 296 -8.78 9.44 -8.73
CA HIS A 296 -9.69 9.40 -7.59
C HIS A 296 -8.97 8.85 -6.35
N LEU A 297 -8.76 9.69 -5.33
CA LEU A 297 -8.67 9.21 -3.96
C LEU A 297 -10.07 8.70 -3.60
N ARG A 298 -10.31 7.41 -3.69
CA ARG A 298 -11.54 6.82 -3.18
C ARG A 298 -11.31 6.40 -1.74
N ALA A 299 -12.14 6.91 -0.84
CA ALA A 299 -12.34 6.30 0.46
C ALA A 299 -13.00 4.93 0.23
N HIS A 300 -12.39 3.85 0.70
CA HIS A 300 -13.08 2.58 0.79
C HIS A 300 -13.86 2.57 2.10
N GLU A 301 -15.17 2.75 2.00
CA GLU A 301 -16.09 2.31 3.05
C GLU A 301 -16.27 0.80 2.89
N THR A 302 -15.68 0.06 3.80
CA THR A 302 -16.03 -1.36 4.02
C THR A 302 -17.15 -1.46 5.00
#